data_99a3c8909df52c0abf6ec1c1674e4c9f
#
_entry.id   99a3c8909df52c0abf6ec1c1674e4c9f
#
_cell.length_a   1.000
_cell.length_b   1.000
_cell.length_c   1.000
_cell.angle_alpha   90.00
_cell.angle_beta   90.00
_cell.angle_gamma   90.00
#
_symmetry.space_group_name_H-M   'P 1'
#
loop_
_entity.id
_entity.type
_entity.pdbx_description
1 polymer ?
#
loop_
_entity_poly.entity_id
_entity_poly.type
_entity_poly.pdbx_seq_one_letter_code
_entity_poly.pdbx_strand_id
1 'polypeptide(L)' 'MEKRTFIGMVEAGESLLKEALDAMRAYHAAQDAGQPPEEVERLHLLAESLFQVVCDYQLRVVAKARGKDLPPLH' A
#
# COMPACT_ATOMS: atom_id res chain seq x y z
N MET A 1 10.57 20.22 -9.09
CA MET A 1 10.17 19.63 -7.80
C MET A 1 11.32 19.65 -6.84
N GLU A 2 11.07 20.03 -5.63
CA GLU A 2 12.11 20.07 -4.61
C GLU A 2 12.42 18.66 -4.10
N LYS A 3 13.70 18.45 -3.77
CA LYS A 3 14.14 17.16 -3.25
C LYS A 3 13.42 16.76 -1.98
N ARG A 4 13.13 17.74 -1.12
CA ARG A 4 12.42 17.46 0.15
C ARG A 4 11.06 16.85 -0.07
N THR A 5 10.33 17.36 -1.06
CA THR A 5 9.00 16.85 -1.37
C THR A 5 9.09 15.41 -1.85
N PHE A 6 10.06 15.13 -2.73
CA PHE A 6 10.25 13.78 -3.25
C PHE A 6 10.62 12.80 -2.13
N ILE A 7 11.57 13.19 -1.27
CA ILE A 7 11.99 12.34 -0.16
C ILE A 7 10.82 12.06 0.78
N GLY A 8 10.02 13.09 1.10
CA GLY A 8 8.85 12.92 1.93
C GLY A 8 7.84 11.95 1.34
N MET A 9 7.65 12.00 0.02
CA MET A 9 6.75 11.08 -0.67
C MET A 9 7.27 9.65 -0.62
N VAL A 10 8.57 9.44 -0.77
CA VAL A 10 9.17 8.11 -0.68
C VAL A 10 9.02 7.55 0.72
N GLU A 11 9.30 8.35 1.74
CA GLU A 11 9.16 7.92 3.13
C GLU A 11 7.72 7.54 3.47
N ALA A 12 6.76 8.33 3.00
CA ALA A 12 5.35 8.02 3.21
C ALA A 12 4.95 6.72 2.51
N GLY A 13 5.51 6.49 1.32
CA GLY A 13 5.27 5.26 0.58
C GLY A 13 5.83 4.04 1.32
N GLU A 14 6.99 4.17 1.94
CA GLU A 14 7.57 3.10 2.74
C GLU A 14 6.71 2.77 3.96
N SER A 15 6.19 3.80 4.61
CA SER A 15 5.29 3.62 5.75
C SER A 15 4.01 2.89 5.34
N LEU A 16 3.43 3.27 4.21
CA LEU A 16 2.24 2.60 3.68
C LEU A 16 2.53 1.14 3.34
N LEU A 17 3.68 0.88 2.74
CA LEU A 17 4.08 -0.49 2.41
C LEU A 17 4.23 -1.34 3.66
N LYS A 18 4.83 -0.77 4.70
CA LYS A 18 4.99 -1.48 5.96
C LYS A 18 3.62 -1.85 6.56
N GLU A 19 2.67 -0.91 6.53
CA GLU A 19 1.33 -1.18 7.02
C GLU A 19 0.66 -2.31 6.23
N ALA A 20 0.84 -2.30 4.91
CA ALA A 20 0.27 -3.35 4.06
C ALA A 20 0.88 -4.72 4.38
N LEU A 21 2.19 -4.76 4.58
CA LEU A 21 2.88 -6.00 4.94
C LEU A 21 2.45 -6.50 6.32
N ASP A 22 2.28 -5.60 7.28
CA ASP A 22 1.81 -5.97 8.61
C ASP A 22 0.40 -6.55 8.54
N ALA A 23 -0.47 -5.96 7.72
CA ALA A 23 -1.82 -6.47 7.52
C ALA A 23 -1.79 -7.86 6.88
N MET A 24 -0.90 -8.08 5.93
CA MET A 24 -0.75 -9.39 5.30
C MET A 24 -0.28 -10.43 6.30
N ARG A 25 0.68 -10.07 7.17
CA ARG A 25 1.14 -10.98 8.23
C ARG A 25 0.02 -11.32 9.19
N ALA A 26 -0.81 -10.33 9.56
CA ALA A 26 -1.94 -10.57 10.45
C ALA A 26 -2.94 -11.53 9.81
N TYR A 27 -3.19 -11.37 8.52
CA TYR A 27 -4.07 -12.26 7.78
C TYR A 27 -3.54 -13.71 7.80
N HIS A 28 -2.27 -13.90 7.46
CA HIS A 28 -1.67 -15.23 7.46
C HIS A 28 -1.65 -15.84 8.85
N ALA A 29 -1.33 -15.04 9.87
CA ALA A 29 -1.33 -15.53 11.25
C ALA A 29 -2.72 -15.98 11.69
N ALA A 30 -3.76 -15.25 11.27
CA ALA A 30 -5.12 -15.62 11.59
C ALA A 30 -5.53 -16.94 10.94
N GLN A 31 -5.10 -17.15 9.68
CA GLN A 31 -5.34 -18.42 9.01
C GLN A 31 -4.65 -19.57 9.73
N ASP A 32 -3.40 -19.39 10.08
CA ASP A 32 -2.61 -20.44 10.76
C ASP A 32 -3.16 -20.75 12.14
N ALA A 33 -3.68 -19.74 12.84
CA ALA A 33 -4.25 -19.91 14.17
C ALA A 33 -5.65 -20.49 14.15
N GLY A 34 -6.24 -20.67 12.96
CA GLY A 34 -7.59 -21.19 12.86
C GLY A 34 -8.65 -20.24 13.35
N GLN A 35 -8.45 -18.95 13.17
CA GLN A 35 -9.43 -17.93 13.55
C GLN A 35 -10.72 -18.11 12.76
N PRO A 36 -11.85 -17.59 13.25
CA PRO A 36 -13.12 -17.72 12.54
C PRO A 36 -13.01 -17.15 11.12
N PRO A 37 -13.72 -17.76 10.14
CA PRO A 37 -13.66 -17.29 8.76
C PRO A 37 -13.98 -15.82 8.58
N GLU A 38 -14.87 -15.28 9.39
CA GLU A 38 -15.24 -13.87 9.33
C GLU A 38 -14.05 -12.96 9.64
N GLU A 39 -13.27 -13.35 10.64
CA GLU A 39 -12.09 -12.59 11.04
C GLU A 39 -11.00 -12.68 9.97
N VAL A 40 -10.78 -13.86 9.43
CA VAL A 40 -9.81 -14.06 8.36
C VAL A 40 -10.19 -13.22 7.14
N GLU A 41 -11.46 -13.22 6.78
CA GLU A 41 -11.95 -12.43 5.64
C GLU A 41 -11.76 -10.93 5.88
N ARG A 42 -12.05 -10.46 7.08
CA ARG A 42 -11.88 -9.06 7.44
C ARG A 42 -10.43 -8.62 7.26
N LEU A 43 -9.50 -9.44 7.73
CA LEU A 43 -8.07 -9.14 7.62
C LEU A 43 -7.61 -9.20 6.18
N HIS A 44 -8.15 -10.12 5.40
CA HIS A 44 -7.83 -10.22 3.98
C HIS A 44 -8.25 -8.96 3.21
N LEU A 45 -9.47 -8.50 3.46
CA LEU A 45 -9.97 -7.29 2.81
C LEU A 45 -9.16 -6.07 3.20
N LEU A 46 -8.76 -5.98 4.46
CA LEU A 46 -7.92 -4.89 4.93
C LEU A 46 -6.58 -4.90 4.21
N ALA A 47 -5.94 -6.06 4.10
CA ALA A 47 -4.66 -6.19 3.43
C ALA A 47 -4.77 -5.80 1.95
N GLU A 48 -5.82 -6.24 1.28
CA GLU A 48 -6.04 -5.87 -0.12
C GLU A 48 -6.20 -4.37 -0.30
N SER A 49 -6.99 -3.74 0.57
CA SER A 49 -7.22 -2.30 0.51
C SER A 49 -5.92 -1.53 0.70
N LEU A 50 -5.09 -1.95 1.65
CA LEU A 50 -3.82 -1.29 1.89
C LEU A 50 -2.86 -1.46 0.72
N PHE A 51 -2.83 -2.64 0.10
CA PHE A 51 -1.99 -2.84 -1.08
C PHE A 51 -2.44 -1.99 -2.26
N GLN A 52 -3.73 -1.79 -2.43
CA GLN A 52 -4.23 -0.91 -3.48
C GLN A 52 -3.77 0.54 -3.25
N VAL A 53 -3.83 0.99 -2.01
CA VAL A 53 -3.36 2.33 -1.66
C VAL A 53 -1.86 2.47 -1.94
N VAL A 54 -1.07 1.45 -1.61
CA VAL A 54 0.37 1.46 -1.87
C VAL A 54 0.64 1.55 -3.37
N CYS A 55 -0.06 0.76 -4.16
CA CYS A 55 0.14 0.77 -5.61
C CYS A 55 -0.21 2.14 -6.21
N ASP A 56 -1.33 2.71 -5.82
CA ASP A 56 -1.73 4.04 -6.29
C ASP A 56 -0.71 5.09 -5.91
N TYR A 57 -0.22 5.04 -4.69
CA TYR A 57 0.76 5.99 -4.20
C TYR A 57 2.05 5.89 -5.00
N GLN A 58 2.53 4.68 -5.22
CA GLN A 58 3.76 4.47 -5.98
C GLN A 58 3.66 4.98 -7.41
N LEU A 59 2.52 4.77 -8.04
CA LEU A 59 2.30 5.28 -9.39
C LEU A 59 2.38 6.81 -9.42
N ARG A 60 1.81 7.48 -8.42
CA ARG A 60 1.88 8.93 -8.34
C ARG A 60 3.29 9.43 -8.11
N VAL A 61 4.04 8.76 -7.27
CA VAL A 61 5.43 9.13 -7.00
C VAL A 61 6.28 8.99 -8.26
N VAL A 62 6.11 7.89 -8.99
CA VAL A 62 6.84 7.67 -10.23
C VAL A 62 6.50 8.75 -11.27
N ALA A 63 5.24 9.09 -11.40
CA ALA A 63 4.81 10.13 -12.33
C ALA A 63 5.47 11.47 -12.01
N LYS A 64 5.49 11.82 -10.73
CA LYS A 64 6.13 13.08 -10.31
C LYS A 64 7.63 13.04 -10.49
N ALA A 65 8.26 11.92 -10.20
CA ALA A 65 9.70 11.79 -10.34
C ALA A 65 10.14 11.94 -11.78
N ARG A 66 9.30 11.52 -12.73
CA ARG A 66 9.59 11.67 -14.16
C ARG A 66 9.31 13.08 -14.69
N GLY A 67 8.68 13.91 -13.89
CA GLY A 67 8.32 15.25 -14.31
C GLY A 67 7.26 15.30 -15.37
N LYS A 68 6.48 14.25 -15.49
CA LYS A 68 5.39 14.15 -16.45
C LYS A 68 4.10 13.74 -15.77
N ASP A 69 3.00 14.25 -16.27
CA ASP A 69 1.72 13.74 -15.87
C ASP A 69 1.46 12.44 -16.62
N LEU A 70 0.97 11.45 -15.91
CA LEU A 70 0.56 10.23 -16.57
C LEU A 70 -0.68 10.50 -17.41
N PRO A 71 -0.77 9.91 -18.62
CA PRO A 71 -1.99 10.05 -19.39
C PRO A 71 -3.15 9.44 -18.61
N PRO A 72 -4.34 10.04 -18.76
CA PRO A 72 -5.50 9.47 -18.06
C PRO A 72 -5.75 8.04 -18.51
N LEU A 73 -6.04 7.21 -17.55
CA LEU A 73 -6.39 5.84 -17.83
C LEU A 73 -7.88 5.77 -18.17
N HIS A 74 -8.16 5.16 -19.25
CA HIS A 74 -9.53 4.97 -19.68
C HIS A 74 -9.78 3.63 -20.21
#